data_761d24fc6fa5ff55f83328ce903ddea6
#
_entry.id   761d24fc6fa5ff55f83328ce903ddea6
#
_cell.length_a   1.000
_cell.length_b   1.000
_cell.length_c   1.000
_cell.angle_alpha   90.00
_cell.angle_beta   90.00
_cell.angle_gamma   90.00
#
_symmetry.space_group_name_H-M   'P 1'
#
loop_
_entity.id
_entity.type
_entity.pdbx_description
1 polymer ?
#
loop_
_entity_poly.entity_id
_entity_poly.type
_entity_poly.pdbx_seq_one_letter_code
_entity_poly.pdbx_strand_id
1 'polypeptide(L)'
;LGPNGAGKSTAMRMVTGLTPPTSGEALVLGRRYADLPNPGRHVGVMLDASAQHPGRTGREVLTLAARTIGVGPTAVEHGLATVGLTDQEAGRRVRNYSLGMRQRLGLAAALIGDPEVLVLDEPANGLDPQGIHWMRGLLRGFADRGGTVLLSSHLLSEVQVVADELVIIGHGCIVAQGSVEQLLQQQGTRVRSTDDAALVAALTTAGIEVTASPAGLLAATSSEAVGRIALDARIVLTDLASGSAGGLEELFLTLTAAQSREGMAA
;
A
#
# COMPACT_ATOMS: atom_id res chain seq x y z
N LEU A 1 4.39 2.44 -2.26
CA LEU A 1 5.03 1.34 -2.99
C LEU A 1 6.47 1.67 -3.35
N GLY A 2 7.32 0.64 -3.57
CA GLY A 2 8.71 0.82 -4.03
C GLY A 2 9.53 -0.44 -3.82
N PRO A 3 10.62 -0.63 -4.58
CA PRO A 3 11.53 -1.77 -4.38
C PRO A 3 12.23 -1.70 -3.00
N ASN A 4 12.91 -2.78 -2.63
CA ASN A 4 13.71 -2.78 -1.41
C ASN A 4 14.82 -1.72 -1.52
N GLY A 5 15.02 -0.95 -0.43
CA GLY A 5 15.99 0.15 -0.43
C GLY A 5 15.49 1.47 -1.05
N ALA A 6 14.27 1.54 -1.60
CA ALA A 6 13.73 2.77 -2.21
C ALA A 6 13.47 3.93 -1.24
N GLY A 7 13.54 3.70 0.08
CA GLY A 7 13.34 4.75 1.09
C GLY A 7 11.99 4.70 1.82
N LYS A 8 11.11 3.70 1.56
CA LYS A 8 9.78 3.57 2.19
C LYS A 8 9.84 3.64 3.72
N SER A 9 10.56 2.71 4.35
CA SER A 9 10.72 2.64 5.82
C SER A 9 11.40 3.89 6.37
N THR A 10 12.35 4.49 5.63
CA THR A 10 13.01 5.74 6.03
C THR A 10 12.00 6.89 6.09
N ALA A 11 11.15 7.03 5.06
CA ALA A 11 10.09 8.04 5.05
C ALA A 11 9.11 7.86 6.21
N MET A 12 8.67 6.62 6.48
CA MET A 12 7.80 6.32 7.63
C MET A 12 8.47 6.64 8.97
N ARG A 13 9.78 6.35 9.11
CA ARG A 13 10.55 6.74 10.31
C ARG A 13 10.66 8.24 10.49
N MET A 14 10.73 9.01 9.40
CA MET A 14 10.70 10.48 9.45
C MET A 14 9.32 10.99 9.90
N VAL A 15 8.24 10.46 9.31
CA VAL A 15 6.85 10.83 9.68
C VAL A 15 6.57 10.53 11.16
N THR A 16 7.12 9.43 11.70
CA THR A 16 6.93 9.03 13.10
C THR A 16 7.99 9.62 14.06
N GLY A 17 8.82 10.55 13.58
CA GLY A 17 9.81 11.24 14.40
C GLY A 17 11.01 10.40 14.88
N LEU A 18 11.15 9.16 14.36
CA LEU A 18 12.27 8.26 14.73
C LEU A 18 13.58 8.63 14.02
N THR A 19 13.50 9.36 12.92
CA THR A 19 14.66 9.83 12.17
C THR A 19 14.38 11.27 11.72
N PRO A 20 15.21 12.26 12.08
CA PRO A 20 15.03 13.62 11.59
C PRO A 20 15.37 13.70 10.10
N PRO A 21 14.58 14.44 9.28
CA PRO A 21 14.96 14.72 7.90
C PRO A 21 16.19 15.64 7.86
N THR A 22 17.07 15.46 6.87
CA THR A 22 18.22 16.33 6.63
C THR A 22 17.79 17.72 6.18
N SER A 23 16.69 17.81 5.44
CA SER A 23 16.06 19.04 4.97
C SER A 23 14.56 18.87 4.85
N GLY A 24 13.81 19.95 4.82
CA GLY A 24 12.35 19.93 4.81
C GLY A 24 11.76 19.51 6.16
N GLU A 25 10.52 19.06 6.15
CA GLU A 25 9.79 18.63 7.35
C GLU A 25 8.87 17.43 7.05
N ALA A 26 8.58 16.65 8.08
CA ALA A 26 7.61 15.56 8.04
C ALA A 26 6.50 15.86 9.06
N LEU A 27 5.27 15.98 8.57
CA LEU A 27 4.10 16.33 9.37
C LEU A 27 3.07 15.20 9.34
N VAL A 28 2.40 15.01 10.47
CA VAL A 28 1.21 14.19 10.61
C VAL A 28 0.17 14.99 11.38
N LEU A 29 -1.07 15.02 10.88
CA LEU A 29 -2.14 15.90 11.43
C LEU A 29 -1.71 17.38 11.49
N GLY A 30 -0.91 17.84 10.51
CA GLY A 30 -0.41 19.22 10.42
C GLY A 30 0.69 19.58 11.44
N ARG A 31 1.26 18.62 12.17
CA ARG A 31 2.30 18.82 13.20
C ARG A 31 3.42 17.80 13.04
N ARG A 32 4.61 18.09 13.56
CA ARG A 32 5.63 17.06 13.75
C ARG A 32 5.14 16.05 14.78
N TYR A 33 5.46 14.79 14.59
CA TYR A 33 5.04 13.71 15.50
C TYR A 33 5.41 14.01 16.96
N ALA A 34 6.60 14.55 17.20
CA ALA A 34 7.10 14.89 18.55
C ALA A 34 6.30 16.05 19.20
N ASP A 35 5.64 16.90 18.42
CA ASP A 35 4.90 18.05 18.89
C ASP A 35 3.40 17.71 19.17
N LEU A 36 2.99 16.47 18.88
CA LEU A 36 1.65 15.98 19.21
C LEU A 36 1.55 15.72 20.72
N PRO A 37 0.49 16.17 21.38
CA PRO A 37 0.23 15.81 22.77
C PRO A 37 -0.11 14.32 22.84
N ASN A 38 0.75 13.51 23.49
CA ASN A 38 0.59 12.07 23.58
C ASN A 38 0.44 11.40 22.18
N PRO A 39 1.50 11.38 21.33
CA PRO A 39 1.39 10.99 19.92
C PRO A 39 0.75 9.62 19.70
N GLY A 40 0.96 8.66 20.63
CA GLY A 40 0.38 7.32 20.54
C GLY A 40 -1.16 7.27 20.65
N ARG A 41 -1.80 8.39 21.02
CA ARG A 41 -3.27 8.53 20.99
C ARG A 41 -3.79 8.98 19.62
N HIS A 42 -2.93 9.55 18.79
CA HIS A 42 -3.29 10.09 17.49
C HIS A 42 -2.75 9.24 16.35
N VAL A 43 -1.58 8.63 16.55
CA VAL A 43 -0.86 7.89 15.51
C VAL A 43 -0.46 6.52 16.03
N GLY A 44 -1.07 5.48 15.48
CA GLY A 44 -0.67 4.09 15.71
C GLY A 44 0.47 3.71 14.76
N VAL A 45 1.55 3.15 15.30
CA VAL A 45 2.76 2.88 14.52
C VAL A 45 3.16 1.42 14.64
N MET A 46 3.42 0.77 13.49
CA MET A 46 4.03 -0.55 13.41
C MET A 46 5.05 -0.56 12.27
N LEU A 47 6.34 -0.37 12.60
CA LEU A 47 7.45 -0.38 11.62
C LEU A 47 8.20 -1.71 11.60
N ASP A 48 8.12 -2.49 12.65
CA ASP A 48 8.72 -3.82 12.75
C ASP A 48 7.93 -4.68 13.74
N ALA A 49 7.23 -5.68 13.23
CA ALA A 49 6.50 -6.62 14.06
C ALA A 49 7.41 -7.54 14.90
N SER A 50 8.70 -7.62 14.58
CA SER A 50 9.68 -8.41 15.34
C SER A 50 10.33 -7.64 16.51
N ALA A 51 10.11 -6.32 16.59
CA ALA A 51 10.71 -5.46 17.62
C ALA A 51 10.17 -5.68 19.04
N GLN A 52 9.16 -6.55 19.21
CA GLN A 52 8.60 -6.86 20.52
C GLN A 52 9.55 -7.70 21.36
N HIS A 53 9.60 -7.41 22.68
CA HIS A 53 10.49 -8.10 23.60
C HIS A 53 10.17 -9.61 23.71
N PRO A 54 11.07 -10.52 23.33
CA PRO A 54 10.81 -11.95 23.20
C PRO A 54 10.47 -12.66 24.52
N GLY A 55 10.89 -12.10 25.64
CA GLY A 55 10.64 -12.65 26.98
C GLY A 55 9.29 -12.27 27.60
N ARG A 56 8.57 -11.29 27.03
CA ARG A 56 7.25 -10.88 27.50
C ARG A 56 6.15 -11.71 26.83
N THR A 57 4.98 -11.77 27.49
CA THR A 57 3.77 -12.31 26.87
C THR A 57 3.13 -11.25 25.98
N GLY A 58 2.26 -11.67 25.05
CA GLY A 58 1.54 -10.73 24.18
C GLY A 58 0.68 -9.75 24.99
N ARG A 59 0.03 -10.24 26.04
CA ARG A 59 -0.75 -9.41 26.98
C ARG A 59 0.12 -8.38 27.71
N GLU A 60 1.31 -8.75 28.16
CA GLU A 60 2.26 -7.81 28.77
C GLU A 60 2.74 -6.74 27.80
N VAL A 61 2.98 -7.09 26.53
CA VAL A 61 3.37 -6.14 25.48
C VAL A 61 2.25 -5.10 25.30
N LEU A 62 1.01 -5.52 25.12
CA LEU A 62 -0.13 -4.59 24.98
C LEU A 62 -0.39 -3.78 26.24
N THR A 63 -0.21 -4.39 27.43
CA THR A 63 -0.35 -3.66 28.71
C THR A 63 0.67 -2.54 28.82
N LEU A 64 1.90 -2.77 28.37
CA LEU A 64 2.93 -1.73 28.35
C LEU A 64 2.58 -0.61 27.38
N ALA A 65 2.16 -0.97 26.15
CA ALA A 65 1.71 0.02 25.16
C ALA A 65 0.54 0.86 25.72
N ALA A 66 -0.46 0.22 26.29
CA ALA A 66 -1.62 0.88 26.91
C ALA A 66 -1.19 1.87 28.02
N ARG A 67 -0.29 1.45 28.92
CA ARG A 67 0.21 2.30 29.99
C ARG A 67 1.01 3.49 29.48
N THR A 68 1.84 3.29 28.43
CA THR A 68 2.66 4.35 27.84
C THR A 68 1.80 5.48 27.27
N ILE A 69 0.66 5.15 26.67
CA ILE A 69 -0.26 6.13 26.06
C ILE A 69 -1.44 6.51 27.00
N GLY A 70 -1.48 5.98 28.22
CA GLY A 70 -2.48 6.36 29.23
C GLY A 70 -3.89 5.83 28.92
N VAL A 71 -4.02 4.60 28.34
CA VAL A 71 -5.32 3.93 28.17
C VAL A 71 -5.51 2.82 29.20
N GLY A 72 -6.77 2.54 29.54
CA GLY A 72 -7.14 1.57 30.56
C GLY A 72 -6.95 0.11 30.12
N PRO A 73 -7.06 -0.86 31.08
CA PRO A 73 -6.85 -2.28 30.80
C PRO A 73 -7.90 -2.86 29.83
N THR A 74 -9.08 -2.29 29.73
CA THR A 74 -10.10 -2.71 28.75
C THR A 74 -9.64 -2.57 27.31
N ALA A 75 -8.77 -1.60 27.01
CA ALA A 75 -8.18 -1.44 25.69
C ALA A 75 -7.27 -2.63 25.31
N VAL A 76 -6.62 -3.27 26.29
CA VAL A 76 -5.79 -4.47 26.05
C VAL A 76 -6.67 -5.63 25.59
N GLU A 77 -7.77 -5.89 26.30
CA GLU A 77 -8.70 -6.98 25.96
C GLU A 77 -9.36 -6.73 24.61
N HIS A 78 -9.78 -5.49 24.35
CA HIS A 78 -10.33 -5.10 23.06
C HIS A 78 -9.31 -5.27 21.94
N GLY A 79 -8.07 -4.84 22.16
CA GLY A 79 -6.98 -4.99 21.16
C GLY A 79 -6.70 -6.46 20.82
N LEU A 80 -6.64 -7.34 21.83
CA LEU A 80 -6.46 -8.79 21.62
C LEU A 80 -7.61 -9.38 20.80
N ALA A 81 -8.86 -9.04 21.17
CA ALA A 81 -10.04 -9.51 20.46
C ALA A 81 -10.09 -9.02 19.01
N THR A 82 -9.76 -7.72 18.77
CA THR A 82 -9.75 -7.11 17.45
C THR A 82 -8.80 -7.83 16.49
N VAL A 83 -7.64 -8.28 16.97
CA VAL A 83 -6.68 -9.00 16.13
C VAL A 83 -6.84 -10.53 16.17
N GLY A 84 -7.83 -11.04 16.92
CA GLY A 84 -8.14 -12.46 17.02
C GLY A 84 -7.03 -13.27 17.72
N LEU A 85 -6.34 -12.68 18.71
CA LEU A 85 -5.43 -13.40 19.59
C LEU A 85 -6.24 -13.90 20.81
N THR A 86 -6.30 -15.21 20.99
CA THR A 86 -6.98 -15.86 22.12
C THR A 86 -6.25 -15.59 23.43
N ASP A 87 -6.93 -15.76 24.57
CA ASP A 87 -6.33 -15.62 25.90
C ASP A 87 -5.12 -16.53 26.10
N GLN A 88 -5.20 -17.77 25.59
CA GLN A 88 -4.10 -18.73 25.63
C GLN A 88 -2.89 -18.24 24.84
N GLU A 89 -3.11 -17.69 23.65
CA GLU A 89 -2.05 -17.12 22.81
C GLU A 89 -1.49 -15.85 23.44
N ALA A 90 -2.33 -14.95 23.93
CA ALA A 90 -1.91 -13.73 24.61
C ALA A 90 -1.07 -14.01 25.87
N GLY A 91 -1.28 -15.14 26.54
CA GLY A 91 -0.49 -15.62 27.68
C GLY A 91 0.87 -16.25 27.29
N ARG A 92 1.11 -16.58 26.03
CA ARG A 92 2.40 -17.13 25.59
C ARG A 92 3.45 -16.02 25.45
N ARG A 93 4.72 -16.37 25.65
CA ARG A 93 5.86 -15.45 25.41
C ARG A 93 6.02 -15.21 23.90
N VAL A 94 6.32 -13.97 23.52
CA VAL A 94 6.47 -13.53 22.12
C VAL A 94 7.53 -14.33 21.35
N ARG A 95 8.58 -14.84 22.03
CA ARG A 95 9.54 -15.73 21.39
C ARG A 95 8.91 -17.01 20.78
N ASN A 96 7.77 -17.42 21.30
CA ASN A 96 7.01 -18.61 20.84
C ASN A 96 5.89 -18.24 19.86
N TYR A 97 5.80 -17.00 19.44
CA TYR A 97 4.82 -16.55 18.44
C TYR A 97 5.31 -16.88 17.03
N SER A 98 4.38 -17.30 16.17
CA SER A 98 4.60 -17.29 14.73
C SER A 98 4.79 -15.86 14.23
N LEU A 99 5.30 -15.70 13.01
CA LEU A 99 5.42 -14.36 12.42
C LEU A 99 4.04 -13.69 12.30
N GLY A 100 3.02 -14.42 11.85
CA GLY A 100 1.64 -13.92 11.79
C GLY A 100 1.07 -13.49 13.15
N MET A 101 1.37 -14.22 14.24
CA MET A 101 0.97 -13.80 15.58
C MET A 101 1.70 -12.50 16.02
N ARG A 102 2.97 -12.32 15.64
CA ARG A 102 3.71 -11.08 15.91
C ARG A 102 3.12 -9.90 15.13
N GLN A 103 2.74 -10.12 13.87
CA GLN A 103 2.04 -9.10 13.07
C GLN A 103 0.71 -8.69 13.71
N ARG A 104 -0.11 -9.66 14.12
CA ARG A 104 -1.36 -9.40 14.84
C ARG A 104 -1.13 -8.59 16.12
N LEU A 105 -0.14 -8.97 16.91
CA LEU A 105 0.22 -8.25 18.14
C LEU A 105 0.71 -6.83 17.85
N GLY A 106 1.51 -6.63 16.80
CA GLY A 106 1.95 -5.31 16.36
C GLY A 106 0.80 -4.41 15.92
N LEU A 107 -0.15 -4.95 15.15
CA LEU A 107 -1.38 -4.25 14.78
C LEU A 107 -2.24 -3.90 16.00
N ALA A 108 -2.39 -4.82 16.97
CA ALA A 108 -3.09 -4.54 18.22
C ALA A 108 -2.44 -3.38 18.99
N ALA A 109 -1.10 -3.36 19.07
CA ALA A 109 -0.36 -2.29 19.73
C ALA A 109 -0.51 -0.95 18.99
N ALA A 110 -0.55 -0.94 17.66
CA ALA A 110 -0.80 0.27 16.88
C ALA A 110 -2.23 0.81 17.06
N LEU A 111 -3.21 -0.08 17.21
CA LEU A 111 -4.62 0.29 17.36
C LEU A 111 -5.03 0.63 18.81
N ILE A 112 -4.22 0.30 19.81
CA ILE A 112 -4.63 0.33 21.23
C ILE A 112 -4.99 1.73 21.75
N GLY A 113 -4.50 2.78 21.07
CA GLY A 113 -4.79 4.19 21.37
C GLY A 113 -6.08 4.71 20.78
N ASP A 114 -6.76 3.91 19.94
CA ASP A 114 -7.85 4.37 19.08
C ASP A 114 -7.40 5.59 18.23
N PRO A 115 -6.32 5.44 17.44
CA PRO A 115 -5.69 6.55 16.73
C PRO A 115 -6.51 7.02 15.54
N GLU A 116 -6.22 8.24 15.04
CA GLU A 116 -6.76 8.79 13.79
C GLU A 116 -5.94 8.35 12.57
N VAL A 117 -4.65 8.03 12.79
CA VAL A 117 -3.71 7.66 11.73
C VAL A 117 -3.00 6.36 12.07
N LEU A 118 -2.85 5.46 11.11
CA LEU A 118 -2.01 4.27 11.20
C LEU A 118 -0.82 4.40 10.25
N VAL A 119 0.39 4.11 10.74
CA VAL A 119 1.62 4.03 9.94
C VAL A 119 2.18 2.62 10.07
N LEU A 120 2.09 1.83 8.99
CA LEU A 120 2.34 0.40 8.98
C LEU A 120 3.39 0.04 7.92
N ASP A 121 4.53 -0.50 8.35
CA ASP A 121 5.57 -0.95 7.42
C ASP A 121 5.44 -2.46 7.18
N GLU A 122 5.14 -2.84 5.94
CA GLU A 122 4.98 -4.22 5.48
C GLU A 122 4.04 -5.09 6.38
N PRO A 123 2.81 -4.63 6.69
CA PRO A 123 1.94 -5.30 7.66
C PRO A 123 1.47 -6.70 7.23
N ALA A 124 1.52 -7.03 5.93
CA ALA A 124 1.14 -8.32 5.37
C ALA A 124 2.24 -9.38 5.51
N ASN A 125 3.49 -8.99 5.83
CA ASN A 125 4.61 -9.91 5.87
C ASN A 125 4.39 -11.06 6.86
N GLY A 126 4.51 -12.30 6.36
CA GLY A 126 4.38 -13.51 7.17
C GLY A 126 2.96 -13.86 7.60
N LEU A 127 1.96 -13.20 7.06
CA LEU A 127 0.58 -13.65 7.14
C LEU A 127 0.31 -14.68 6.03
N ASP A 128 -0.53 -15.67 6.34
CA ASP A 128 -1.11 -16.57 5.35
C ASP A 128 -2.23 -15.83 4.55
N PRO A 129 -2.73 -16.41 3.46
CA PRO A 129 -3.78 -15.76 2.65
C PRO A 129 -5.02 -15.36 3.46
N GLN A 130 -5.40 -16.15 4.46
CA GLN A 130 -6.53 -15.83 5.33
C GLN A 130 -6.20 -14.65 6.27
N GLY A 131 -4.99 -14.60 6.80
CA GLY A 131 -4.48 -13.49 7.60
C GLY A 131 -4.40 -12.19 6.81
N ILE A 132 -3.97 -12.25 5.55
CA ILE A 132 -3.95 -11.09 4.65
C ILE A 132 -5.39 -10.58 4.41
N HIS A 133 -6.33 -11.48 4.10
CA HIS A 133 -7.73 -11.11 3.90
C HIS A 133 -8.32 -10.44 5.16
N TRP A 134 -8.08 -11.03 6.34
CA TRP A 134 -8.49 -10.45 7.62
C TRP A 134 -7.89 -9.04 7.84
N MET A 135 -6.58 -8.88 7.60
CA MET A 135 -5.90 -7.60 7.76
C MET A 135 -6.48 -6.52 6.84
N ARG A 136 -6.77 -6.86 5.58
CA ARG A 136 -7.43 -5.96 4.64
C ARG A 136 -8.78 -5.47 5.18
N GLY A 137 -9.61 -6.39 5.68
CA GLY A 137 -10.90 -6.03 6.28
C GLY A 137 -10.74 -5.10 7.49
N LEU A 138 -9.72 -5.35 8.32
CA LEU A 138 -9.40 -4.51 9.48
C LEU A 138 -9.01 -3.08 9.06
N LEU A 139 -8.08 -2.96 8.09
CA LEU A 139 -7.60 -1.66 7.62
C LEU A 139 -8.67 -0.89 6.84
N ARG A 140 -9.45 -1.58 6.01
CA ARG A 140 -10.59 -0.96 5.29
C ARG A 140 -11.64 -0.45 6.29
N GLY A 141 -12.03 -1.28 7.26
CA GLY A 141 -12.98 -0.87 8.30
C GLY A 141 -12.46 0.27 9.20
N PHE A 142 -11.13 0.41 9.35
CA PHE A 142 -10.53 1.57 10.02
C PHE A 142 -10.69 2.84 9.15
N ALA A 143 -10.39 2.75 7.86
CA ALA A 143 -10.54 3.86 6.92
C ALA A 143 -11.99 4.30 6.75
N ASP A 144 -12.94 3.36 6.66
CA ASP A 144 -14.37 3.62 6.51
C ASP A 144 -14.97 4.37 7.71
N ARG A 145 -14.33 4.28 8.89
CA ARG A 145 -14.68 5.08 10.08
C ARG A 145 -14.01 6.45 10.12
N GLY A 146 -13.34 6.86 9.06
CA GLY A 146 -12.68 8.16 8.92
C GLY A 146 -11.20 8.16 9.32
N GLY A 147 -10.61 7.01 9.62
CA GLY A 147 -9.18 6.88 9.90
C GLY A 147 -8.34 6.96 8.62
N THR A 148 -7.08 7.35 8.76
CA THR A 148 -6.11 7.37 7.65
C THR A 148 -5.07 6.27 7.84
N VAL A 149 -4.80 5.49 6.79
CA VAL A 149 -3.79 4.44 6.81
C VAL A 149 -2.66 4.74 5.82
N LEU A 150 -1.46 4.92 6.32
CA LEU A 150 -0.24 4.92 5.53
C LEU A 150 0.43 3.56 5.67
N LEU A 151 0.43 2.76 4.61
CA LEU A 151 1.09 1.45 4.63
C LEU A 151 2.15 1.34 3.55
N SER A 152 3.23 0.63 3.83
CA SER A 152 4.14 0.12 2.81
C SER A 152 3.77 -1.31 2.43
N SER A 153 3.99 -1.67 1.17
CA SER A 153 3.94 -3.04 0.71
C SER A 153 4.82 -3.21 -0.53
N HIS A 154 5.32 -4.42 -0.72
CA HIS A 154 5.93 -4.87 -1.96
C HIS A 154 4.97 -5.79 -2.76
N LEU A 155 3.81 -6.11 -2.21
CA LEU A 155 2.78 -6.95 -2.83
C LEU A 155 1.75 -6.06 -3.54
N LEU A 156 1.95 -5.84 -4.82
CA LEU A 156 1.11 -4.96 -5.65
C LEU A 156 -0.37 -5.38 -5.66
N SER A 157 -0.64 -6.69 -5.74
CA SER A 157 -2.00 -7.24 -5.70
C SER A 157 -2.74 -6.93 -4.39
N GLU A 158 -1.98 -6.79 -3.28
CA GLU A 158 -2.55 -6.43 -1.99
C GLU A 158 -2.98 -4.97 -1.97
N VAL A 159 -2.11 -4.12 -2.50
CA VAL A 159 -2.30 -2.67 -2.49
C VAL A 159 -3.46 -2.26 -3.41
N GLN A 160 -3.60 -2.89 -4.58
CA GLN A 160 -4.72 -2.64 -5.50
C GLN A 160 -6.10 -2.81 -4.87
N VAL A 161 -6.22 -3.70 -3.89
CA VAL A 161 -7.51 -4.01 -3.24
C VAL A 161 -7.81 -3.10 -2.05
N VAL A 162 -6.78 -2.53 -1.40
CA VAL A 162 -6.93 -1.81 -0.13
C VAL A 162 -6.71 -0.31 -0.27
N ALA A 163 -5.83 0.13 -1.19
CA ALA A 163 -5.42 1.52 -1.28
C ALA A 163 -6.39 2.36 -2.12
N ASP A 164 -6.74 3.53 -1.63
CA ASP A 164 -7.43 4.57 -2.38
C ASP A 164 -6.41 5.40 -3.20
N GLU A 165 -5.24 5.68 -2.58
CA GLU A 165 -4.16 6.47 -3.16
C GLU A 165 -2.84 5.70 -3.12
N LEU A 166 -2.02 5.87 -4.15
CA LEU A 166 -0.70 5.28 -4.28
C LEU A 166 0.39 6.35 -4.34
N VAL A 167 1.47 6.10 -3.63
CA VAL A 167 2.74 6.81 -3.79
C VAL A 167 3.81 5.77 -4.15
N ILE A 168 4.38 5.88 -5.33
CA ILE A 168 5.45 4.99 -5.81
C ILE A 168 6.78 5.70 -5.60
N ILE A 169 7.69 5.05 -4.87
CA ILE A 169 9.02 5.59 -4.53
C ILE A 169 10.09 4.74 -5.22
N GLY A 170 11.03 5.41 -5.88
CA GLY A 170 12.24 4.81 -6.45
C GLY A 170 13.45 5.67 -6.11
N HIS A 171 14.54 5.04 -5.62
CA HIS A 171 15.80 5.74 -5.24
C HIS A 171 15.63 7.00 -4.36
N GLY A 172 14.70 6.95 -3.41
CA GLY A 172 14.43 8.06 -2.51
C GLY A 172 13.56 9.18 -3.09
N CYS A 173 13.11 9.06 -4.35
CA CYS A 173 12.24 10.04 -5.01
C CYS A 173 10.84 9.47 -5.24
N ILE A 174 9.82 10.33 -5.21
CA ILE A 174 8.48 9.96 -5.66
C ILE A 174 8.50 9.92 -7.19
N VAL A 175 8.19 8.75 -7.76
CA VAL A 175 8.15 8.55 -9.23
C VAL A 175 6.74 8.60 -9.79
N ALA A 176 5.73 8.29 -8.99
CA ALA A 176 4.32 8.47 -9.35
C ALA A 176 3.47 8.60 -8.09
N GLN A 177 2.37 9.34 -8.20
CA GLN A 177 1.39 9.52 -7.14
C GLN A 177 0.00 9.72 -7.75
N GLY A 178 -1.04 9.13 -7.15
CA GLY A 178 -2.44 9.28 -7.56
C GLY A 178 -3.27 8.08 -7.16
N SER A 179 -4.56 8.09 -7.51
CA SER A 179 -5.40 6.91 -7.30
C SER A 179 -4.95 5.76 -8.21
N VAL A 180 -5.25 4.52 -7.78
CA VAL A 180 -4.97 3.32 -8.60
C VAL A 180 -5.55 3.46 -10.00
N GLU A 181 -6.77 3.96 -10.09
CA GLU A 181 -7.47 4.15 -11.35
C GLU A 181 -6.78 5.18 -12.25
N GLN A 182 -6.42 6.36 -11.70
CA GLN A 182 -5.70 7.40 -12.44
C GLN A 182 -4.36 6.91 -12.96
N LEU A 183 -3.59 6.21 -12.13
CA LEU A 183 -2.28 5.69 -12.53
C LEU A 183 -2.38 4.60 -13.62
N LEU A 184 -3.44 3.79 -13.59
CA LEU A 184 -3.70 2.80 -14.63
C LEU A 184 -4.23 3.44 -15.93
N GLN A 185 -5.06 4.48 -15.84
CA GLN A 185 -5.57 5.21 -17.00
C GLN A 185 -4.45 5.94 -17.77
N GLN A 186 -3.43 6.45 -17.07
CA GLN A 186 -2.27 7.10 -17.70
C GLN A 186 -1.47 6.14 -18.62
N GLN A 187 -1.65 4.84 -18.47
CA GLN A 187 -1.02 3.84 -19.35
C GLN A 187 -1.78 3.58 -20.65
N GLY A 188 -2.93 4.23 -20.85
CA GLY A 188 -3.76 4.03 -22.03
C GLY A 188 -4.67 2.80 -21.94
N THR A 189 -5.08 2.31 -23.08
CA THR A 189 -5.98 1.16 -23.20
C THR A 189 -5.36 0.10 -24.07
N ARG A 190 -5.25 -1.11 -23.54
CA ARG A 190 -4.87 -2.27 -24.34
C ARG A 190 -6.09 -2.75 -25.11
N VAL A 191 -5.89 -2.99 -26.40
CA VAL A 191 -6.96 -3.44 -27.28
C VAL A 191 -6.45 -4.48 -28.28
N ARG A 192 -7.30 -5.45 -28.60
CA ARG A 192 -7.15 -6.36 -29.72
C ARG A 192 -8.41 -6.33 -30.55
N SER A 193 -8.27 -6.51 -31.84
CA SER A 193 -9.38 -6.52 -32.76
C SER A 193 -9.27 -7.65 -33.78
N THR A 194 -10.31 -7.86 -34.55
CA THR A 194 -10.27 -8.76 -35.71
C THR A 194 -9.45 -8.16 -36.88
N ASP A 195 -9.23 -6.84 -36.87
CA ASP A 195 -8.42 -6.11 -37.84
C ASP A 195 -7.65 -4.99 -37.13
N ASP A 196 -6.47 -5.33 -36.60
CA ASP A 196 -5.62 -4.41 -35.86
C ASP A 196 -5.09 -3.27 -36.75
N ALA A 197 -4.90 -3.50 -38.04
CA ALA A 197 -4.44 -2.46 -38.96
C ALA A 197 -5.51 -1.38 -39.19
N ALA A 198 -6.75 -1.78 -39.39
CA ALA A 198 -7.88 -0.86 -39.48
C ALA A 198 -8.12 -0.09 -38.17
N LEU A 199 -7.97 -0.76 -37.03
CA LEU A 199 -8.11 -0.13 -35.73
C LEU A 199 -7.01 0.92 -35.49
N VAL A 200 -5.75 0.63 -35.79
CA VAL A 200 -4.64 1.61 -35.70
C VAL A 200 -4.93 2.83 -36.58
N ALA A 201 -5.38 2.63 -37.83
CA ALA A 201 -5.72 3.73 -38.72
C ALA A 201 -6.85 4.60 -38.17
N ALA A 202 -7.92 4.00 -37.60
CA ALA A 202 -9.03 4.72 -37.02
C ALA A 202 -8.63 5.54 -35.79
N LEU A 203 -7.84 4.94 -34.89
CA LEU A 203 -7.33 5.60 -33.69
C LEU A 203 -6.38 6.75 -34.02
N THR A 204 -5.45 6.53 -34.99
CA THR A 204 -4.52 7.57 -35.45
C THR A 204 -5.25 8.73 -36.11
N THR A 205 -6.30 8.45 -36.90
CA THR A 205 -7.17 9.48 -37.51
C THR A 205 -7.88 10.33 -36.43
N ALA A 206 -8.21 9.72 -35.29
CA ALA A 206 -8.76 10.42 -34.12
C ALA A 206 -7.70 11.14 -33.28
N GLY A 207 -6.43 11.16 -33.68
CA GLY A 207 -5.33 11.82 -32.98
C GLY A 207 -4.81 11.05 -31.77
N ILE A 208 -5.11 9.76 -31.67
CA ILE A 208 -4.68 8.90 -30.58
C ILE A 208 -3.41 8.18 -30.98
N GLU A 209 -2.38 8.30 -30.11
CA GLU A 209 -1.14 7.56 -30.27
C GLU A 209 -1.36 6.08 -29.94
N VAL A 210 -0.85 5.20 -30.81
CA VAL A 210 -0.97 3.75 -30.67
C VAL A 210 0.41 3.10 -30.78
N THR A 211 0.75 2.29 -29.81
CA THR A 211 1.98 1.48 -29.79
C THR A 211 1.65 0.00 -29.84
N ALA A 212 2.42 -0.76 -30.60
CA ALA A 212 2.31 -2.22 -30.62
C ALA A 212 3.03 -2.82 -29.41
N SER A 213 2.39 -3.79 -28.75
CA SER A 213 2.97 -4.55 -27.64
C SER A 213 2.78 -6.05 -27.87
N PRO A 214 3.53 -6.93 -27.18
CA PRO A 214 3.34 -8.37 -27.27
C PRO A 214 1.93 -8.82 -26.90
N ALA A 215 1.23 -8.03 -26.09
CA ALA A 215 -0.12 -8.32 -25.60
C ALA A 215 -1.26 -7.71 -26.45
N GLY A 216 -0.93 -6.96 -27.52
CA GLY A 216 -1.90 -6.28 -28.40
C GLY A 216 -1.49 -4.83 -28.66
N LEU A 217 -2.42 -4.00 -29.09
CA LEU A 217 -2.21 -2.57 -29.29
C LEU A 217 -2.43 -1.82 -27.97
N LEU A 218 -1.62 -0.81 -27.71
CA LEU A 218 -1.78 0.11 -26.59
C LEU A 218 -2.13 1.50 -27.15
N ALA A 219 -3.36 1.95 -26.88
CA ALA A 219 -3.86 3.26 -27.28
C ALA A 219 -3.78 4.26 -26.14
N ALA A 220 -3.18 5.43 -26.34
CA ALA A 220 -3.01 6.48 -25.34
C ALA A 220 -4.32 7.21 -25.02
N THR A 221 -5.38 6.46 -24.68
CA THR A 221 -6.70 7.00 -24.37
C THR A 221 -7.50 6.01 -23.50
N SER A 222 -8.71 6.41 -23.07
CA SER A 222 -9.61 5.57 -22.28
C SER A 222 -10.23 4.42 -23.09
N SER A 223 -10.60 3.34 -22.41
CA SER A 223 -11.30 2.20 -23.04
C SER A 223 -12.64 2.59 -23.67
N GLU A 224 -13.33 3.57 -23.07
CA GLU A 224 -14.56 4.12 -23.63
C GLU A 224 -14.33 4.80 -25.00
N ALA A 225 -13.27 5.63 -25.10
CA ALA A 225 -12.90 6.29 -26.35
C ALA A 225 -12.52 5.29 -27.44
N VAL A 226 -11.68 4.27 -27.08
CA VAL A 226 -11.35 3.18 -28.01
C VAL A 226 -12.59 2.44 -28.48
N GLY A 227 -13.49 2.10 -27.55
CA GLY A 227 -14.73 1.39 -27.87
C GLY A 227 -15.64 2.18 -28.83
N ARG A 228 -15.78 3.49 -28.63
CA ARG A 228 -16.55 4.36 -29.52
C ARG A 228 -15.94 4.42 -30.91
N ILE A 229 -14.64 4.64 -31.04
CA ILE A 229 -13.95 4.71 -32.34
C ILE A 229 -14.06 3.37 -33.08
N ALA A 230 -13.86 2.25 -32.37
CA ALA A 230 -14.01 0.93 -32.97
C ALA A 230 -15.45 0.68 -33.46
N LEU A 231 -16.47 1.12 -32.71
CA LEU A 231 -17.87 1.02 -33.10
C LEU A 231 -18.18 1.85 -34.35
N ASP A 232 -17.71 3.10 -34.39
CA ASP A 232 -17.90 4.00 -35.54
C ASP A 232 -17.19 3.45 -36.78
N ALA A 233 -16.04 2.85 -36.62
CA ALA A 233 -15.27 2.18 -37.69
C ALA A 233 -15.80 0.78 -38.04
N ARG A 234 -16.80 0.26 -37.30
CA ARG A 234 -17.35 -1.10 -37.43
C ARG A 234 -16.30 -2.21 -37.25
N ILE A 235 -15.37 -2.01 -36.36
CA ILE A 235 -14.32 -2.97 -36.04
C ILE A 235 -14.71 -3.75 -34.78
N VAL A 236 -14.66 -5.09 -34.89
CA VAL A 236 -14.95 -5.97 -33.76
C VAL A 236 -13.71 -6.04 -32.84
N LEU A 237 -13.90 -5.67 -31.59
CA LEU A 237 -12.87 -5.83 -30.56
C LEU A 237 -12.94 -7.24 -29.97
N THR A 238 -11.81 -7.88 -29.83
CA THR A 238 -11.65 -9.21 -29.21
C THR A 238 -11.14 -9.13 -27.79
N ASP A 239 -10.48 -8.03 -27.42
CA ASP A 239 -10.07 -7.71 -26.07
C ASP A 239 -10.03 -6.18 -25.89
N LEU A 240 -10.46 -5.70 -24.73
CA LEU A 240 -10.42 -4.28 -24.37
C LEU A 240 -10.22 -4.17 -22.86
N ALA A 241 -9.08 -3.68 -22.45
CA ALA A 241 -8.73 -3.51 -21.05
C ALA A 241 -8.06 -2.17 -20.78
N SER A 242 -8.43 -1.50 -19.71
CA SER A 242 -7.75 -0.29 -19.23
C SER A 242 -6.37 -0.64 -18.71
N GLY A 243 -5.32 0.10 -19.11
CA GLY A 243 -3.94 -0.11 -18.70
C GLY A 243 -3.19 -1.14 -19.53
N SER A 244 -1.92 -1.34 -19.21
CA SER A 244 -1.08 -2.38 -19.81
C SER A 244 -1.54 -3.80 -19.37
N ALA A 245 -1.08 -4.82 -20.07
CA ALA A 245 -1.41 -6.23 -19.81
C ALA A 245 -1.06 -6.69 -18.38
N GLY A 246 -0.12 -6.02 -17.72
CA GLY A 246 0.37 -6.30 -16.37
C GLY A 246 -0.25 -5.41 -15.27
N GLY A 247 -1.17 -4.51 -15.60
CA GLY A 247 -1.80 -3.63 -14.59
C GLY A 247 -0.77 -2.84 -13.79
N LEU A 248 -0.98 -2.76 -12.48
CA LEU A 248 -0.09 -2.03 -11.55
C LEU A 248 1.33 -2.60 -11.50
N GLU A 249 1.50 -3.89 -11.76
CA GLU A 249 2.80 -4.57 -11.75
C GLU A 249 3.69 -4.09 -12.91
N GLU A 250 3.15 -4.00 -14.11
CA GLU A 250 3.90 -3.50 -15.27
C GLU A 250 4.21 -2.00 -15.14
N LEU A 251 3.25 -1.21 -14.63
CA LEU A 251 3.49 0.19 -14.28
C LEU A 251 4.66 0.32 -13.30
N PHE A 252 4.62 -0.46 -12.23
CA PHE A 252 5.66 -0.46 -11.21
C PHE A 252 7.02 -0.85 -11.79
N LEU A 253 7.08 -1.93 -12.58
CA LEU A 253 8.30 -2.38 -13.23
C LEU A 253 8.84 -1.32 -14.21
N THR A 254 7.99 -0.69 -15.01
CA THR A 254 8.37 0.35 -15.95
C THR A 254 8.95 1.58 -15.23
N LEU A 255 8.26 2.06 -14.19
CA LEU A 255 8.69 3.22 -13.42
C LEU A 255 9.98 2.96 -12.61
N THR A 256 10.19 1.72 -12.17
CA THR A 256 11.38 1.37 -11.37
C THR A 256 12.54 0.85 -12.22
N ALA A 257 12.30 0.28 -13.41
CA ALA A 257 13.35 -0.22 -14.31
C ALA A 257 14.19 0.90 -14.93
N ALA A 258 13.59 2.03 -15.26
CA ALA A 258 14.30 3.21 -15.76
C ALA A 258 15.38 3.70 -14.78
N GLN A 259 15.12 3.54 -13.50
CA GLN A 259 16.02 3.93 -12.41
C GLN A 259 17.06 2.86 -12.07
N SER A 260 16.77 1.57 -12.34
CA SER A 260 17.72 0.48 -12.11
C SER A 260 18.90 0.47 -13.12
N ARG A 261 18.74 1.07 -14.28
CA ARG A 261 19.78 1.13 -15.33
C ARG A 261 20.82 2.22 -15.11
N GLU A 262 20.49 3.30 -14.40
CA GLU A 262 21.44 4.37 -14.07
C GLU A 262 22.39 3.99 -12.92
N GLY A 263 22.00 3.06 -12.04
CA GLY A 263 22.83 2.57 -10.93
C GLY A 263 23.90 1.51 -11.30
N MET A 264 23.88 0.98 -12.52
CA MET A 264 24.89 0.00 -12.99
C MET A 264 26.00 0.62 -13.85
N ALA A 265 26.02 1.93 -14.01
CA ALA A 265 27.00 2.68 -14.83
C ALA A 265 27.84 3.67 -14.00
N ALA A 266 28.00 3.43 -12.68
CA ALA A 266 28.89 4.20 -11.82
C ALA A 266 29.90 3.29 -11.11
#